data_3b2744aed3ca5bf819d91b1cf3467ce9
#
_entry.id   3b2744aed3ca5bf819d91b1cf3467ce9
#
_cell.length_a   1.000
_cell.length_b   1.000
_cell.length_c   1.000
_cell.angle_alpha   90.00
_cell.angle_beta   90.00
_cell.angle_gamma   90.00
#
_symmetry.space_group_name_H-M   'P 1'
#
loop_
_entity.id
_entity.type
_entity.pdbx_description
1 polymer ?
#
loop_
_entity_poly.entity_id
_entity_poly.type
_entity_poly.pdbx_seq_one_letter_code
_entity_poly.pdbx_strand_id
1 'polypeptide(L)'
;PQGSKSDGTHKKGPPVNVTCNIFINSFGSIAETTMDYRVNIFLRQQWNDPRLAYSEYPDDSLDLDPSMLDSIWKPDLFFANEKGANFHEVTTDNKLLRISKNGNVLYSIRITLVLACPMDLKNFPMDVQTCIMQLESFGYTMNDLIFEWDEKGAVQVADGLTLPQFILKEEKDLRYCTKHYNTGKFTCIEARFHLERQMGYYLIQMYIPSLLIVILSWVSFWINMDAAPARVGLGITTVLTMTTQSSGSRASLPKVSYVKAIDIWMAVCLLFVFSALLEYAAVNFIARQHKELLRFQRRRRHLKEDEAGEGRFSFAAYGMGPACLQAKDGMAIKGNNNNAPTSSIPPEKSVEEMRKLFISRAKRIDTVSRVAFPLVFLIFNIFYWIIYKIIRSEDIHKQ
;
A
#
# COMPACT_ATOMS: atom_id res chain seq x y z
N PRO A 1 -51.82 41.58 -50.59
CA PRO A 1 -50.83 40.76 -49.95
C PRO A 1 -49.87 41.64 -49.16
N GLN A 2 -50.28 41.97 -47.97
CA GLN A 2 -49.43 42.70 -47.01
C GLN A 2 -48.81 41.67 -46.07
N GLY A 3 -47.52 41.56 -46.13
CA GLY A 3 -46.75 40.71 -45.23
C GLY A 3 -46.80 41.23 -43.80
N SER A 4 -47.49 40.52 -42.97
CA SER A 4 -47.36 40.64 -41.49
C SER A 4 -46.00 40.24 -41.08
N LYS A 5 -45.17 41.19 -40.64
CA LYS A 5 -43.95 40.93 -39.89
C LYS A 5 -44.33 40.29 -38.55
N SER A 6 -44.20 39.00 -38.41
CA SER A 6 -44.25 38.34 -37.09
C SER A 6 -43.04 38.79 -36.28
N ASP A 7 -43.33 39.53 -35.21
CA ASP A 7 -42.36 39.92 -34.19
C ASP A 7 -41.86 38.67 -33.54
N GLY A 8 -40.56 38.32 -33.80
CA GLY A 8 -39.92 37.05 -33.47
C GLY A 8 -39.51 36.92 -32.00
N THR A 9 -40.32 37.35 -31.06
CA THR A 9 -40.15 37.02 -29.64
C THR A 9 -40.90 35.74 -29.33
N HIS A 10 -40.34 34.60 -29.77
CA HIS A 10 -40.68 33.33 -29.14
C HIS A 10 -40.27 33.43 -27.66
N LYS A 11 -41.26 33.74 -26.79
CA LYS A 11 -41.05 33.55 -25.34
C LYS A 11 -40.71 32.08 -25.11
N LYS A 12 -39.46 31.82 -24.84
CA LYS A 12 -38.97 30.50 -24.44
C LYS A 12 -39.75 30.10 -23.19
N GLY A 13 -40.37 28.94 -23.20
CA GLY A 13 -41.11 28.43 -22.04
C GLY A 13 -40.15 28.19 -20.85
N PRO A 14 -40.68 27.91 -19.66
CA PRO A 14 -39.85 27.51 -18.52
C PRO A 14 -39.07 26.22 -18.85
N PRO A 15 -37.91 25.99 -18.22
CA PRO A 15 -37.14 24.78 -18.43
C PRO A 15 -37.95 23.53 -18.04
N VAL A 16 -37.70 22.41 -18.71
CA VAL A 16 -38.31 21.12 -18.36
C VAL A 16 -37.59 20.57 -17.16
N ASN A 17 -38.31 20.37 -16.07
CA ASN A 17 -37.76 19.69 -14.89
C ASN A 17 -37.86 18.16 -15.09
N VAL A 18 -36.76 17.48 -14.96
CA VAL A 18 -36.66 16.01 -15.01
C VAL A 18 -36.21 15.48 -13.66
N THR A 19 -37.12 14.76 -13.00
CA THR A 19 -36.84 14.12 -11.72
C THR A 19 -36.14 12.76 -11.98
N CYS A 20 -34.96 12.58 -11.39
CA CYS A 20 -34.16 11.40 -11.55
C CYS A 20 -34.17 10.54 -10.27
N ASN A 21 -34.31 9.24 -10.45
CA ASN A 21 -34.20 8.23 -9.41
C ASN A 21 -33.30 7.09 -9.90
N ILE A 22 -32.45 6.55 -9.02
CA ILE A 22 -31.56 5.44 -9.32
C ILE A 22 -31.82 4.32 -8.32
N PHE A 23 -32.06 3.12 -8.84
CA PHE A 23 -32.06 1.91 -8.05
C PHE A 23 -30.82 1.09 -8.39
N ILE A 24 -29.92 0.87 -7.41
CA ILE A 24 -28.70 0.07 -7.58
C ILE A 24 -29.03 -1.38 -7.36
N ASN A 25 -29.06 -2.14 -8.44
CA ASN A 25 -29.32 -3.56 -8.43
C ASN A 25 -28.10 -4.38 -8.01
N SER A 26 -26.91 -4.03 -8.51
CA SER A 26 -25.66 -4.62 -8.08
C SER A 26 -24.51 -3.63 -8.19
N PHE A 27 -23.60 -3.72 -7.24
CA PHE A 27 -22.34 -3.01 -7.25
C PHE A 27 -21.25 -4.04 -7.56
N GLY A 28 -20.57 -3.88 -8.69
CA GLY A 28 -19.56 -4.83 -9.16
C GLY A 28 -18.15 -4.51 -8.67
N SER A 29 -17.14 -5.00 -9.40
CA SER A 29 -15.74 -4.81 -9.08
C SER A 29 -15.37 -3.34 -8.96
N ILE A 30 -14.79 -2.99 -7.82
CA ILE A 30 -14.09 -1.71 -7.62
C ILE A 30 -12.63 -2.00 -7.93
N ALA A 31 -12.10 -1.42 -9.00
CA ALA A 31 -10.77 -1.73 -9.52
C ALA A 31 -9.81 -0.57 -9.27
N GLU A 32 -8.89 -0.76 -8.34
CA GLU A 32 -7.86 0.24 -8.00
C GLU A 32 -6.88 0.47 -9.16
N THR A 33 -6.60 -0.57 -9.95
CA THR A 33 -5.64 -0.50 -11.08
C THR A 33 -6.11 0.38 -12.21
N THR A 34 -7.41 0.35 -12.51
CA THR A 34 -8.06 1.13 -13.56
C THR A 34 -8.74 2.39 -13.04
N MET A 35 -8.81 2.57 -11.71
CA MET A 35 -9.49 3.68 -11.05
C MET A 35 -10.94 3.80 -11.50
N ASP A 36 -11.69 2.69 -11.44
CA ASP A 36 -13.10 2.65 -11.83
C ASP A 36 -13.88 1.64 -10.99
N TYR A 37 -15.19 1.73 -11.10
CA TYR A 37 -16.12 0.79 -10.49
C TYR A 37 -17.25 0.45 -11.46
N ARG A 38 -17.78 -0.75 -11.32
CA ARG A 38 -18.87 -1.26 -12.13
C ARG A 38 -20.18 -1.26 -11.33
N VAL A 39 -21.25 -0.78 -11.92
CA VAL A 39 -22.56 -0.76 -11.27
C VAL A 39 -23.65 -1.11 -12.26
N ASN A 40 -24.63 -1.91 -11.82
CA ASN A 40 -25.87 -2.20 -12.56
C ASN A 40 -27.00 -1.43 -11.89
N ILE A 41 -27.66 -0.57 -12.64
CA ILE A 41 -28.69 0.32 -12.12
C ILE A 41 -29.98 0.22 -12.94
N PHE A 42 -31.10 0.59 -12.30
CA PHE A 42 -32.29 1.04 -12.98
C PHE A 42 -32.30 2.57 -12.87
N LEU A 43 -32.15 3.26 -14.00
CA LEU A 43 -32.29 4.71 -14.10
C LEU A 43 -33.74 5.02 -14.42
N ARG A 44 -34.40 5.81 -13.56
CA ARG A 44 -35.74 6.27 -13.73
C ARG A 44 -35.76 7.79 -13.91
N GLN A 45 -36.42 8.25 -14.94
CA GLN A 45 -36.58 9.66 -15.25
C GLN A 45 -38.06 9.98 -15.36
N GLN A 46 -38.49 11.07 -14.74
CA GLN A 46 -39.87 11.56 -14.80
C GLN A 46 -39.90 13.01 -15.25
N TRP A 47 -40.74 13.32 -16.21
CA TRP A 47 -40.97 14.67 -16.67
C TRP A 47 -42.44 14.85 -17.09
N ASN A 48 -42.87 16.07 -17.22
CA ASN A 48 -44.20 16.38 -17.73
C ASN A 48 -44.10 16.85 -19.17
N ASP A 49 -44.87 16.22 -20.08
CA ASP A 49 -45.07 16.64 -21.45
C ASP A 49 -46.57 16.82 -21.69
N PRO A 50 -47.09 18.08 -21.70
CA PRO A 50 -48.52 18.35 -21.88
C PRO A 50 -49.08 17.83 -23.19
N ARG A 51 -48.25 17.61 -24.22
CA ARG A 51 -48.65 17.07 -25.53
C ARG A 51 -49.09 15.60 -25.46
N LEU A 52 -48.66 14.88 -24.43
CA LEU A 52 -48.95 13.48 -24.19
C LEU A 52 -50.10 13.27 -23.20
N ALA A 53 -50.73 14.35 -22.73
CA ALA A 53 -51.93 14.25 -21.89
C ALA A 53 -53.10 13.69 -22.69
N TYR A 54 -53.87 12.78 -22.08
CA TYR A 54 -55.01 12.14 -22.73
C TYR A 54 -56.24 12.13 -21.80
N SER A 55 -57.45 12.09 -22.39
CA SER A 55 -58.70 12.02 -21.64
C SER A 55 -59.61 10.87 -22.10
N GLU A 56 -59.30 10.28 -23.25
CA GLU A 56 -60.18 9.30 -23.90
C GLU A 56 -60.13 7.89 -23.27
N TYR A 57 -59.06 7.54 -22.55
CA TYR A 57 -58.92 6.25 -21.91
C TYR A 57 -59.30 6.32 -20.43
N PRO A 58 -59.97 5.26 -19.91
CA PRO A 58 -60.43 5.23 -18.51
C PRO A 58 -59.22 5.06 -17.51
N ASP A 59 -58.14 4.44 -17.95
CA ASP A 59 -56.99 4.15 -17.12
C ASP A 59 -56.19 5.39 -16.75
N ASP A 60 -55.71 5.47 -15.52
CA ASP A 60 -54.93 6.61 -15.02
C ASP A 60 -53.51 6.67 -15.58
N SER A 61 -52.98 5.51 -16.07
CA SER A 61 -51.70 5.40 -16.73
C SER A 61 -51.70 4.32 -17.81
N LEU A 62 -50.92 4.54 -18.86
CA LEU A 62 -50.71 3.62 -19.98
C LEU A 62 -49.29 3.16 -19.99
N ASP A 63 -49.07 1.82 -19.93
CA ASP A 63 -47.79 1.20 -20.18
C ASP A 63 -47.64 0.98 -21.68
N LEU A 64 -46.65 1.61 -22.29
CA LEU A 64 -46.44 1.59 -23.74
C LEU A 64 -45.25 0.69 -24.10
N ASP A 65 -45.29 0.19 -25.34
CA ASP A 65 -44.17 -0.57 -25.91
C ASP A 65 -42.90 0.31 -25.93
N PRO A 66 -41.74 -0.20 -25.48
CA PRO A 66 -40.49 0.54 -25.49
C PRO A 66 -40.07 1.13 -26.84
N SER A 67 -40.51 0.55 -27.97
CA SER A 67 -40.26 1.06 -29.33
C SER A 67 -40.86 2.45 -29.55
N MET A 68 -41.92 2.79 -28.82
CA MET A 68 -42.55 4.13 -28.90
C MET A 68 -41.68 5.24 -28.33
N LEU A 69 -40.61 4.92 -27.58
CA LEU A 69 -39.64 5.90 -27.09
C LEU A 69 -38.95 6.70 -28.20
N ASP A 70 -38.87 6.16 -29.40
CA ASP A 70 -38.28 6.87 -30.55
C ASP A 70 -39.20 7.93 -31.15
N SER A 71 -40.50 7.87 -30.81
CA SER A 71 -41.50 8.82 -31.26
C SER A 71 -41.74 10.00 -30.31
N ILE A 72 -41.18 9.99 -29.13
CA ILE A 72 -41.34 11.03 -28.11
C ILE A 72 -40.02 11.71 -27.78
N TRP A 73 -40.10 12.92 -27.26
CA TRP A 73 -38.93 13.60 -26.73
C TRP A 73 -38.45 12.88 -25.46
N LYS A 74 -37.13 12.74 -25.35
CA LYS A 74 -36.44 12.18 -24.18
C LYS A 74 -35.39 13.16 -23.69
N PRO A 75 -35.13 13.24 -22.37
CA PRO A 75 -33.96 13.94 -21.86
C PRO A 75 -32.66 13.31 -22.40
N ASP A 76 -31.68 14.13 -22.70
CA ASP A 76 -30.37 13.73 -23.24
C ASP A 76 -29.33 13.46 -22.16
N LEU A 77 -29.78 12.80 -21.10
CA LEU A 77 -28.94 12.47 -19.94
C LEU A 77 -27.78 11.54 -20.33
N PHE A 78 -26.57 11.90 -19.90
CA PHE A 78 -25.40 11.06 -19.98
C PHE A 78 -24.63 11.05 -18.65
N PHE A 79 -23.78 10.05 -18.44
CA PHE A 79 -22.94 9.95 -17.23
C PHE A 79 -21.59 10.59 -17.52
N ALA A 80 -21.30 11.74 -16.90
CA ALA A 80 -20.11 12.53 -17.23
C ALA A 80 -18.78 11.84 -16.91
N ASN A 81 -18.78 10.91 -15.96
CA ASN A 81 -17.60 10.11 -15.60
C ASN A 81 -17.66 8.66 -16.11
N GLU A 82 -18.43 8.39 -17.15
CA GLU A 82 -18.52 7.07 -17.78
C GLU A 82 -17.25 6.71 -18.54
N LYS A 83 -16.81 5.47 -18.39
CA LYS A 83 -15.76 4.81 -19.19
C LYS A 83 -16.34 3.79 -20.17
N GLY A 84 -17.50 3.26 -19.87
CA GLY A 84 -18.23 2.30 -20.69
C GLY A 84 -19.60 2.01 -20.12
N ALA A 85 -20.54 1.70 -21.00
CA ALA A 85 -21.91 1.37 -20.64
C ALA A 85 -22.45 0.26 -21.53
N ASN A 86 -23.33 -0.57 -20.96
CA ASN A 86 -24.03 -1.61 -21.71
C ASN A 86 -25.53 -1.58 -21.35
N PHE A 87 -26.37 -1.58 -22.38
CA PHE A 87 -27.78 -1.82 -22.22
C PHE A 87 -28.08 -3.32 -22.04
N HIS A 88 -29.26 -3.62 -21.52
CA HIS A 88 -29.72 -4.99 -21.32
C HIS A 88 -30.90 -5.26 -22.22
N GLU A 89 -30.76 -6.28 -23.08
CA GLU A 89 -31.73 -6.63 -24.12
C GLU A 89 -32.23 -8.10 -24.00
N VAL A 90 -31.92 -8.77 -22.90
CA VAL A 90 -32.31 -10.17 -22.67
C VAL A 90 -33.49 -10.20 -21.68
N THR A 91 -34.61 -10.81 -22.04
CA THR A 91 -35.08 -11.47 -23.30
C THR A 91 -35.59 -10.46 -24.33
N THR A 92 -35.92 -9.26 -23.89
CA THR A 92 -36.33 -8.05 -24.64
C THR A 92 -35.63 -6.85 -24.03
N ASP A 93 -35.74 -5.69 -24.68
CA ASP A 93 -35.20 -4.44 -24.16
C ASP A 93 -35.68 -4.20 -22.72
N ASN A 94 -34.73 -4.02 -21.79
CA ASN A 94 -35.06 -3.73 -20.39
C ASN A 94 -35.37 -2.24 -20.19
N LYS A 95 -36.45 -1.76 -20.85
CA LYS A 95 -36.98 -0.39 -20.84
C LYS A 95 -38.42 -0.44 -20.45
N LEU A 96 -38.90 0.59 -19.76
CA LEU A 96 -40.29 0.79 -19.42
C LEU A 96 -40.67 2.23 -19.77
N LEU A 97 -41.77 2.39 -20.49
CA LEU A 97 -42.37 3.68 -20.77
C LEU A 97 -43.80 3.69 -20.23
N ARG A 98 -44.09 4.61 -19.32
CA ARG A 98 -45.42 4.82 -18.77
C ARG A 98 -45.80 6.27 -18.90
N ILE A 99 -47.00 6.53 -19.42
CA ILE A 99 -47.56 7.88 -19.54
C ILE A 99 -48.83 7.96 -18.71
N SER A 100 -48.89 8.94 -17.82
CA SER A 100 -50.06 9.20 -16.99
C SER A 100 -51.01 10.15 -17.70
N LYS A 101 -52.31 10.14 -17.30
CA LYS A 101 -53.38 10.93 -17.86
C LYS A 101 -53.10 12.45 -17.95
N ASN A 102 -52.33 12.96 -17.00
CA ASN A 102 -51.89 14.36 -16.92
C ASN A 102 -50.66 14.71 -17.78
N GLY A 103 -50.18 13.78 -18.60
CA GLY A 103 -48.97 13.96 -19.42
C GLY A 103 -47.65 13.72 -18.69
N ASN A 104 -47.65 13.16 -17.48
CA ASN A 104 -46.42 12.78 -16.82
C ASN A 104 -45.86 11.49 -17.46
N VAL A 105 -44.61 11.54 -17.87
CA VAL A 105 -43.89 10.43 -18.49
C VAL A 105 -42.92 9.83 -17.46
N LEU A 106 -42.99 8.53 -17.26
CA LEU A 106 -42.00 7.77 -16.52
C LEU A 106 -41.23 6.87 -17.51
N TYR A 107 -39.95 7.11 -17.60
CA TYR A 107 -39.02 6.29 -18.36
C TYR A 107 -38.04 5.60 -17.40
N SER A 108 -37.99 4.29 -17.49
CA SER A 108 -37.05 3.47 -16.71
C SER A 108 -36.23 2.59 -17.62
N ILE A 109 -34.94 2.55 -17.39
CA ILE A 109 -34.01 1.72 -18.17
C ILE A 109 -32.98 1.03 -17.25
N ARG A 110 -32.66 -0.21 -17.57
CA ARG A 110 -31.59 -0.97 -16.92
C ARG A 110 -30.28 -0.79 -17.69
N ILE A 111 -29.24 -0.35 -16.98
CA ILE A 111 -27.92 -0.06 -17.56
C ILE A 111 -26.85 -0.64 -16.65
N THR A 112 -25.81 -1.24 -17.24
CA THR A 112 -24.55 -1.51 -16.54
C THR A 112 -23.53 -0.45 -16.95
N LEU A 113 -22.98 0.22 -15.95
CA LEU A 113 -22.02 1.31 -16.12
C LEU A 113 -20.65 0.90 -15.55
N VAL A 114 -19.59 1.34 -16.22
CA VAL A 114 -18.24 1.43 -15.67
C VAL A 114 -17.91 2.91 -15.52
N LEU A 115 -17.81 3.38 -14.28
CA LEU A 115 -17.63 4.79 -13.95
C LEU A 115 -16.24 5.04 -13.39
N ALA A 116 -15.62 6.13 -13.79
CA ALA A 116 -14.32 6.56 -13.25
C ALA A 116 -14.46 6.94 -11.76
N CYS A 117 -13.56 6.43 -10.94
CA CYS A 117 -13.46 6.76 -9.52
C CYS A 117 -11.97 6.99 -9.18
N PRO A 118 -11.47 8.22 -9.25
CA PRO A 118 -10.13 8.54 -8.80
C PRO A 118 -9.99 8.24 -7.31
N MET A 119 -9.12 7.29 -6.95
CA MET A 119 -8.94 6.83 -5.58
C MET A 119 -7.67 7.42 -4.97
N ASP A 120 -7.73 7.89 -3.73
CA ASP A 120 -6.56 8.22 -2.93
C ASP A 120 -6.16 7.00 -2.09
N LEU A 121 -5.02 6.38 -2.44
CA LEU A 121 -4.54 5.16 -1.83
C LEU A 121 -3.43 5.40 -0.78
N LYS A 122 -3.25 6.65 -0.29
CA LYS A 122 -2.22 6.95 0.72
C LYS A 122 -2.39 6.10 1.98
N ASN A 123 -3.62 5.92 2.42
CA ASN A 123 -3.97 5.17 3.62
C ASN A 123 -4.26 3.68 3.35
N PHE A 124 -4.05 3.21 2.09
CA PHE A 124 -4.30 1.82 1.72
C PHE A 124 -3.54 0.82 2.62
N PRO A 125 -4.17 -0.22 3.15
CA PRO A 125 -5.56 -0.68 2.95
C PRO A 125 -6.57 -0.16 3.99
N MET A 126 -6.23 0.85 4.79
CA MET A 126 -7.07 1.44 5.84
C MET A 126 -7.84 2.67 5.33
N ASP A 127 -8.15 2.70 4.04
CA ASP A 127 -8.73 3.82 3.34
C ASP A 127 -10.26 3.77 3.28
N VAL A 128 -10.86 4.95 3.14
CA VAL A 128 -12.27 5.15 2.76
C VAL A 128 -12.26 5.85 1.41
N GLN A 129 -12.94 5.30 0.42
CA GLN A 129 -12.98 5.86 -0.92
C GLN A 129 -14.36 6.48 -1.19
N THR A 130 -14.37 7.60 -1.88
CA THR A 130 -15.60 8.25 -2.33
C THR A 130 -15.69 8.15 -3.85
N CYS A 131 -16.58 7.31 -4.34
CA CYS A 131 -16.87 7.19 -5.76
C CYS A 131 -18.11 7.99 -6.12
N ILE A 132 -18.05 8.72 -7.22
CA ILE A 132 -19.12 9.60 -7.67
C ILE A 132 -19.82 9.03 -8.90
N MET A 133 -21.09 9.38 -9.06
CA MET A 133 -21.89 9.17 -10.27
C MET A 133 -22.48 10.51 -10.66
N GLN A 134 -22.08 11.03 -11.82
CA GLN A 134 -22.50 12.33 -12.32
C GLN A 134 -23.44 12.17 -13.51
N LEU A 135 -24.66 12.73 -13.40
CA LEU A 135 -25.67 12.75 -14.43
C LEU A 135 -25.75 14.17 -15.00
N GLU A 136 -25.51 14.33 -16.28
CA GLU A 136 -25.42 15.63 -16.94
C GLU A 136 -26.23 15.61 -18.25
N SER A 137 -26.71 16.79 -18.70
CA SER A 137 -27.28 16.97 -20.02
C SER A 137 -26.19 17.33 -21.02
N PHE A 138 -26.20 16.73 -22.19
CA PHE A 138 -25.20 16.94 -23.24
C PHE A 138 -25.49 18.18 -24.09
N GLY A 139 -26.73 18.33 -24.58
CA GLY A 139 -27.09 19.34 -25.56
C GLY A 139 -28.00 20.46 -25.03
N TYR A 140 -28.71 20.26 -23.90
CA TYR A 140 -29.62 21.23 -23.35
C TYR A 140 -29.00 22.02 -22.20
N THR A 141 -29.03 23.34 -22.32
CA THR A 141 -28.60 24.22 -21.21
C THR A 141 -29.65 24.27 -20.11
N MET A 142 -29.30 24.80 -18.94
CA MET A 142 -30.21 24.99 -17.81
C MET A 142 -31.41 25.88 -18.10
N ASN A 143 -31.41 26.60 -19.23
CA ASN A 143 -32.57 27.39 -19.69
C ASN A 143 -33.66 26.50 -20.32
N ASP A 144 -33.33 25.26 -20.69
CA ASP A 144 -34.21 24.32 -21.36
C ASP A 144 -34.51 23.07 -20.55
N LEU A 145 -33.52 22.60 -19.76
CA LEU A 145 -33.57 21.33 -19.04
C LEU A 145 -32.91 21.46 -17.69
N ILE A 146 -33.56 20.94 -16.64
CA ILE A 146 -33.02 20.87 -15.27
C ILE A 146 -33.22 19.45 -14.75
N PHE A 147 -32.15 18.83 -14.26
CA PHE A 147 -32.22 17.56 -13.51
C PHE A 147 -32.35 17.84 -12.03
N GLU A 148 -33.21 17.06 -11.38
CA GLU A 148 -33.44 17.12 -9.94
C GLU A 148 -33.50 15.67 -9.39
N TRP A 149 -33.07 15.48 -8.16
CA TRP A 149 -33.23 14.20 -7.49
C TRP A 149 -34.69 14.05 -6.99
N ASP A 150 -35.18 12.81 -7.03
CA ASP A 150 -36.46 12.46 -6.43
C ASP A 150 -36.41 12.62 -4.91
N GLU A 151 -37.26 13.45 -4.33
CA GLU A 151 -37.31 13.71 -2.89
C GLU A 151 -37.58 12.44 -2.04
N LYS A 152 -38.38 11.50 -2.59
CA LYS A 152 -38.82 10.31 -1.88
C LYS A 152 -37.84 9.15 -1.93
N GLY A 153 -36.83 9.19 -2.79
CA GLY A 153 -35.93 8.07 -2.95
C GLY A 153 -34.96 8.21 -4.11
N ALA A 154 -34.18 9.29 -4.11
CA ALA A 154 -33.22 9.62 -5.18
C ALA A 154 -32.30 8.46 -5.56
N VAL A 155 -31.71 7.81 -4.56
CA VAL A 155 -30.86 6.64 -4.76
C VAL A 155 -31.30 5.53 -3.81
N GLN A 156 -31.70 4.42 -4.35
CA GLN A 156 -32.10 3.22 -3.65
C GLN A 156 -31.08 2.10 -3.90
N VAL A 157 -30.88 1.25 -2.92
CA VAL A 157 -29.95 0.11 -3.02
C VAL A 157 -30.75 -1.17 -2.81
N ALA A 158 -30.48 -2.19 -3.60
CA ALA A 158 -31.12 -3.49 -3.46
C ALA A 158 -30.84 -4.10 -2.07
N ASP A 159 -31.87 -4.68 -1.46
CA ASP A 159 -31.74 -5.35 -0.17
C ASP A 159 -30.72 -6.48 -0.25
N GLY A 160 -29.84 -6.58 0.76
CA GLY A 160 -28.81 -7.60 0.83
C GLY A 160 -27.60 -7.38 -0.09
N LEU A 161 -27.44 -6.19 -0.68
CA LEU A 161 -26.26 -5.87 -1.47
C LEU A 161 -25.02 -5.87 -0.58
N THR A 162 -24.09 -6.77 -0.88
CA THR A 162 -22.81 -6.91 -0.17
C THR A 162 -21.65 -6.76 -1.15
N LEU A 163 -20.61 -6.06 -0.71
CA LEU A 163 -19.37 -5.91 -1.46
C LEU A 163 -18.28 -6.79 -0.81
N PRO A 164 -17.49 -7.57 -1.59
CA PRO A 164 -16.50 -8.49 -1.02
C PRO A 164 -15.39 -7.80 -0.23
N GLN A 165 -14.99 -6.60 -0.65
CA GLN A 165 -13.84 -5.89 -0.08
C GLN A 165 -14.19 -4.55 0.58
N PHE A 166 -15.43 -4.09 0.42
CA PHE A 166 -15.88 -2.79 0.90
C PHE A 166 -17.19 -2.90 1.66
N ILE A 167 -17.47 -1.92 2.48
CA ILE A 167 -18.78 -1.66 3.07
C ILE A 167 -19.30 -0.37 2.45
N LEU A 168 -20.45 -0.44 1.80
CA LEU A 168 -21.14 0.75 1.31
C LEU A 168 -21.84 1.40 2.51
N LYS A 169 -21.52 2.67 2.77
CA LYS A 169 -22.21 3.45 3.81
C LYS A 169 -23.62 3.80 3.38
N GLU A 170 -24.54 3.81 4.32
CA GLU A 170 -25.96 4.11 4.06
C GLU A 170 -26.20 5.60 3.74
N GLU A 171 -25.35 6.47 4.28
CA GLU A 171 -25.42 7.91 3.99
C GLU A 171 -25.08 8.18 2.53
N LYS A 172 -26.06 8.74 1.83
CA LYS A 172 -25.95 9.13 0.43
C LYS A 172 -25.82 10.64 0.36
N ASP A 173 -24.67 11.10 -0.12
CA ASP A 173 -24.42 12.51 -0.33
C ASP A 173 -24.85 12.87 -1.77
N LEU A 174 -25.95 13.60 -1.88
CA LEU A 174 -26.54 14.04 -3.14
C LEU A 174 -26.25 15.53 -3.33
N ARG A 175 -25.62 15.87 -4.44
CA ARG A 175 -25.21 17.26 -4.72
C ARG A 175 -25.61 17.69 -6.12
N TYR A 176 -25.65 18.99 -6.32
CA TYR A 176 -25.72 19.62 -7.64
C TYR A 176 -24.31 19.96 -8.09
N CYS A 177 -23.93 19.51 -9.30
CA CYS A 177 -22.59 19.67 -9.87
C CYS A 177 -22.57 20.54 -11.12
N THR A 178 -23.55 21.46 -11.28
CA THR A 178 -23.74 22.32 -12.45
C THR A 178 -22.44 22.68 -13.17
N LYS A 179 -22.34 22.38 -14.45
CA LYS A 179 -21.15 22.59 -15.28
C LYS A 179 -21.25 23.86 -16.10
N HIS A 180 -20.12 24.56 -16.19
CA HIS A 180 -20.00 25.77 -17.00
C HIS A 180 -18.97 25.49 -18.09
N TYR A 181 -19.45 25.44 -19.34
CA TYR A 181 -18.61 25.29 -20.52
C TYR A 181 -18.70 26.55 -21.38
N ASN A 182 -17.84 26.67 -22.38
CA ASN A 182 -17.91 27.78 -23.34
C ASN A 182 -19.24 27.81 -24.12
N THR A 183 -19.92 26.65 -24.21
CA THR A 183 -21.19 26.46 -24.89
C THR A 183 -22.43 26.83 -24.04
N GLY A 184 -22.23 27.03 -22.75
CA GLY A 184 -23.30 27.37 -21.82
C GLY A 184 -23.19 26.71 -20.45
N LYS A 185 -24.28 26.89 -19.68
CA LYS A 185 -24.44 26.32 -18.34
C LYS A 185 -25.33 25.08 -18.44
N PHE A 186 -24.83 23.93 -17.99
CA PHE A 186 -25.51 22.64 -18.09
C PHE A 186 -25.91 22.11 -16.71
N THR A 187 -27.08 21.48 -16.67
CA THR A 187 -27.54 20.81 -15.45
C THR A 187 -26.70 19.57 -15.15
N CYS A 188 -26.28 19.42 -13.91
CA CYS A 188 -25.57 18.26 -13.44
C CYS A 188 -26.01 17.94 -12.01
N ILE A 189 -26.30 16.66 -11.75
CA ILE A 189 -26.57 16.11 -10.43
C ILE A 189 -25.59 14.98 -10.13
N GLU A 190 -25.20 14.83 -8.86
CA GLU A 190 -24.16 13.94 -8.43
C GLU A 190 -24.61 13.11 -7.22
N ALA A 191 -24.38 11.81 -7.28
CA ALA A 191 -24.49 10.90 -6.14
C ALA A 191 -23.09 10.45 -5.73
N ARG A 192 -22.78 10.51 -4.43
CA ARG A 192 -21.52 10.08 -3.84
C ARG A 192 -21.71 8.82 -3.03
N PHE A 193 -20.87 7.84 -3.27
CA PHE A 193 -20.85 6.54 -2.58
C PHE A 193 -19.60 6.45 -1.72
N HIS A 194 -19.80 6.36 -0.40
CA HIS A 194 -18.71 6.19 0.57
C HIS A 194 -18.46 4.70 0.79
N LEU A 195 -17.26 4.26 0.41
CA LEU A 195 -16.83 2.87 0.39
C LEU A 195 -15.72 2.67 1.41
N GLU A 196 -16.04 2.01 2.52
CA GLU A 196 -15.06 1.68 3.56
C GLU A 196 -14.43 0.32 3.30
N ARG A 197 -13.09 0.28 3.13
CA ARG A 197 -12.38 -0.98 2.84
C ARG A 197 -12.32 -1.89 4.05
N GLN A 198 -12.55 -3.19 3.80
CA GLN A 198 -12.43 -4.23 4.81
C GLN A 198 -10.99 -4.72 4.93
N MET A 199 -10.45 -4.70 6.15
CA MET A 199 -9.06 -5.02 6.45
C MET A 199 -8.75 -6.53 6.48
N GLY A 200 -9.75 -7.39 6.65
CA GLY A 200 -9.55 -8.82 6.96
C GLY A 200 -8.65 -9.54 5.98
N TYR A 201 -8.87 -9.36 4.68
CA TYR A 201 -8.05 -9.96 3.63
C TYR A 201 -6.59 -9.53 3.72
N TYR A 202 -6.33 -8.24 3.87
CA TYR A 202 -4.97 -7.69 3.93
C TYR A 202 -4.22 -8.09 5.19
N LEU A 203 -4.92 -8.18 6.34
CA LEU A 203 -4.34 -8.68 7.59
C LEU A 203 -3.79 -10.10 7.41
N ILE A 204 -4.58 -11.00 6.84
CA ILE A 204 -4.21 -12.41 6.66
C ILE A 204 -3.15 -12.56 5.57
N GLN A 205 -3.26 -11.84 4.46
CA GLN A 205 -2.43 -12.05 3.28
C GLN A 205 -1.10 -11.29 3.33
N MET A 206 -1.04 -10.14 4.01
CA MET A 206 0.12 -9.25 3.98
C MET A 206 0.73 -8.98 5.35
N TYR A 207 -0.06 -8.55 6.33
CA TYR A 207 0.46 -8.13 7.63
C TYR A 207 0.97 -9.30 8.47
N ILE A 208 0.18 -10.37 8.60
CA ILE A 208 0.57 -11.55 9.40
C ILE A 208 1.80 -12.26 8.81
N PRO A 209 1.88 -12.59 7.51
CA PRO A 209 3.05 -13.24 6.96
C PRO A 209 4.33 -12.39 7.08
N SER A 210 4.25 -11.08 6.81
CA SER A 210 5.41 -10.19 6.96
C SER A 210 5.89 -10.09 8.41
N LEU A 211 4.97 -10.03 9.38
CA LEU A 211 5.27 -10.08 10.81
C LEU A 211 6.00 -11.38 11.19
N LEU A 212 5.53 -12.53 10.71
CA LEU A 212 6.15 -13.83 10.98
C LEU A 212 7.56 -13.92 10.40
N ILE A 213 7.80 -13.36 9.19
CA ILE A 213 9.14 -13.30 8.59
C ILE A 213 10.09 -12.45 9.43
N VAL A 214 9.63 -11.31 9.96
CA VAL A 214 10.43 -10.46 10.86
C VAL A 214 10.77 -11.21 12.14
N ILE A 215 9.81 -11.88 12.77
CA ILE A 215 10.06 -12.70 13.98
C ILE A 215 11.02 -13.84 13.67
N LEU A 216 10.85 -14.50 12.52
CA LEU A 216 11.76 -15.58 12.10
C LEU A 216 13.21 -15.07 11.93
N SER A 217 13.41 -13.85 11.43
CA SER A 217 14.74 -13.26 11.30
C SER A 217 15.44 -13.10 12.65
N TRP A 218 14.70 -12.86 13.73
CA TRP A 218 15.28 -12.75 15.08
C TRP A 218 15.75 -14.07 15.67
N VAL A 219 15.28 -15.21 15.15
CA VAL A 219 15.76 -16.53 15.57
C VAL A 219 17.28 -16.65 15.35
N SER A 220 17.82 -15.90 14.38
CA SER A 220 19.27 -15.87 14.13
C SER A 220 20.08 -15.45 15.36
N PHE A 221 19.56 -14.58 16.24
CA PHE A 221 20.23 -14.13 17.46
C PHE A 221 20.37 -15.24 18.53
N TRP A 222 19.56 -16.31 18.43
CA TRP A 222 19.59 -17.45 19.35
C TRP A 222 20.47 -18.58 18.85
N ILE A 223 20.84 -18.58 17.56
CA ILE A 223 21.76 -19.58 16.97
C ILE A 223 23.19 -19.26 17.39
N ASN A 224 24.00 -20.28 17.59
CA ASN A 224 25.41 -20.11 17.99
C ASN A 224 26.18 -19.24 16.97
N MET A 225 27.04 -18.33 17.48
CA MET A 225 27.84 -17.43 16.65
C MET A 225 28.77 -18.17 15.65
N ASP A 226 29.20 -19.38 15.99
CA ASP A 226 30.09 -20.19 15.14
C ASP A 226 29.37 -20.92 14.01
N ALA A 227 28.01 -20.97 14.04
CA ALA A 227 27.16 -21.58 13.01
C ALA A 227 26.92 -20.60 11.85
N ALA A 228 27.98 -20.12 11.20
CA ALA A 228 27.90 -19.14 10.11
C ALA A 228 26.95 -19.56 8.96
N PRO A 229 27.01 -20.82 8.45
CA PRO A 229 26.10 -21.21 7.36
C PRO A 229 24.62 -21.14 7.74
N ALA A 230 24.28 -21.47 8.98
CA ALA A 230 22.89 -21.45 9.45
C ALA A 230 22.35 -20.00 9.57
N ARG A 231 23.12 -19.10 10.19
CA ARG A 231 22.71 -17.68 10.33
C ARG A 231 22.64 -16.94 8.99
N VAL A 232 23.61 -17.15 8.10
CA VAL A 232 23.63 -16.56 6.77
C VAL A 232 22.47 -17.10 5.93
N GLY A 233 22.28 -18.42 5.95
CA GLY A 233 21.16 -19.05 5.23
C GLY A 233 19.81 -18.49 5.67
N LEU A 234 19.56 -18.42 6.99
CA LEU A 234 18.34 -17.85 7.55
C LEU A 234 18.16 -16.37 7.15
N GLY A 235 19.22 -15.57 7.26
CA GLY A 235 19.18 -14.15 6.92
C GLY A 235 18.88 -13.91 5.45
N ILE A 236 19.54 -14.61 4.53
CA ILE A 236 19.31 -14.47 3.09
C ILE A 236 17.91 -14.94 2.72
N THR A 237 17.45 -16.07 3.24
CA THR A 237 16.11 -16.59 2.93
C THR A 237 15.01 -15.65 3.44
N THR A 238 15.14 -15.09 4.63
CA THR A 238 14.14 -14.12 5.16
C THR A 238 14.15 -12.83 4.38
N VAL A 239 15.29 -12.28 3.97
CA VAL A 239 15.36 -11.10 3.08
C VAL A 239 14.71 -11.38 1.73
N LEU A 240 15.03 -12.53 1.10
CA LEU A 240 14.47 -12.92 -0.18
C LEU A 240 12.95 -13.08 -0.09
N THR A 241 12.46 -13.78 0.94
CA THR A 241 11.02 -13.96 1.15
C THR A 241 10.32 -12.63 1.38
N MET A 242 10.91 -11.71 2.14
CA MET A 242 10.34 -10.38 2.38
C MET A 242 10.30 -9.52 1.12
N THR A 243 11.33 -9.59 0.27
CA THR A 243 11.36 -8.86 -1.01
C THR A 243 10.33 -9.41 -1.99
N THR A 244 10.17 -10.73 -2.10
CA THR A 244 9.13 -11.34 -2.94
C THR A 244 7.73 -10.98 -2.47
N GLN A 245 7.47 -10.98 -1.17
CA GLN A 245 6.21 -10.55 -0.60
C GLN A 245 5.92 -9.07 -0.87
N SER A 246 6.91 -8.20 -0.68
CA SER A 246 6.79 -6.77 -0.99
C SER A 246 6.53 -6.52 -2.48
N SER A 247 7.15 -7.28 -3.38
CA SER A 247 6.89 -7.22 -4.82
C SER A 247 5.47 -7.67 -5.16
N GLY A 248 5.02 -8.79 -4.58
CA GLY A 248 3.66 -9.33 -4.77
C GLY A 248 2.58 -8.36 -4.31
N SER A 249 2.79 -7.68 -3.18
CA SER A 249 1.83 -6.70 -2.66
C SER A 249 1.65 -5.47 -3.57
N ARG A 250 2.66 -5.13 -4.35
CA ARG A 250 2.62 -4.00 -5.30
C ARG A 250 2.03 -4.38 -6.65
N ALA A 251 2.06 -5.65 -7.03
CA ALA A 251 1.63 -6.11 -8.35
C ALA A 251 0.12 -5.93 -8.59
N SER A 252 -0.69 -5.99 -7.54
CA SER A 252 -2.16 -5.83 -7.59
C SER A 252 -2.63 -4.37 -7.49
N LEU A 253 -1.71 -3.40 -7.31
CA LEU A 253 -2.03 -2.00 -7.10
C LEU A 253 -1.56 -1.13 -8.26
N PRO A 254 -2.21 0.03 -8.51
CA PRO A 254 -1.76 0.96 -9.54
C PRO A 254 -0.38 1.54 -9.19
N LYS A 255 0.36 1.88 -10.25
CA LYS A 255 1.65 2.58 -10.11
C LYS A 255 1.39 4.05 -9.80
N VAL A 256 1.36 4.39 -8.52
CA VAL A 256 1.19 5.77 -8.03
C VAL A 256 2.52 6.34 -7.53
N SER A 257 2.69 7.65 -7.63
CA SER A 257 3.92 8.35 -7.25
C SER A 257 4.06 8.62 -5.74
N TYR A 258 2.99 8.46 -4.98
CA TYR A 258 2.98 8.68 -3.53
C TYR A 258 3.14 7.37 -2.75
N VAL A 259 3.63 7.50 -1.51
CA VAL A 259 3.85 6.36 -0.60
C VAL A 259 2.53 5.96 0.05
N LYS A 260 2.21 4.67 0.02
CA LYS A 260 1.04 4.10 0.67
C LYS A 260 1.38 3.59 2.08
N ALA A 261 0.38 3.48 2.97
CA ALA A 261 0.57 2.91 4.30
C ALA A 261 1.20 1.51 4.28
N ILE A 262 0.78 0.66 3.35
CA ILE A 262 1.35 -0.68 3.17
C ILE A 262 2.82 -0.65 2.74
N ASP A 263 3.26 0.36 1.95
CA ASP A 263 4.65 0.49 1.53
C ASP A 263 5.55 0.83 2.71
N ILE A 264 5.08 1.69 3.64
CA ILE A 264 5.80 2.02 4.89
C ILE A 264 5.95 0.76 5.74
N TRP A 265 4.88 -0.01 5.91
CA TRP A 265 4.92 -1.28 6.65
C TRP A 265 5.95 -2.24 6.08
N MET A 266 5.88 -2.51 4.77
CA MET A 266 6.79 -3.43 4.08
C MET A 266 8.24 -2.95 4.11
N ALA A 267 8.48 -1.64 3.95
CA ALA A 267 9.82 -1.06 4.02
C ALA A 267 10.45 -1.21 5.40
N VAL A 268 9.67 -0.97 6.47
CA VAL A 268 10.15 -1.14 7.84
C VAL A 268 10.42 -2.62 8.16
N CYS A 269 9.51 -3.53 7.78
CA CYS A 269 9.74 -4.96 7.95
C CYS A 269 11.02 -5.43 7.23
N LEU A 270 11.23 -4.97 5.98
CA LEU A 270 12.44 -5.28 5.22
C LEU A 270 13.70 -4.71 5.91
N LEU A 271 13.62 -3.48 6.45
CA LEU A 271 14.72 -2.86 7.20
C LEU A 271 15.07 -3.68 8.43
N PHE A 272 14.10 -4.18 9.19
CA PHE A 272 14.34 -5.03 10.38
C PHE A 272 15.01 -6.36 10.00
N VAL A 273 14.53 -7.03 8.95
CA VAL A 273 15.11 -8.29 8.47
C VAL A 273 16.54 -8.08 7.97
N PHE A 274 16.77 -7.01 7.21
CA PHE A 274 18.12 -6.66 6.73
C PHE A 274 19.06 -6.27 7.86
N SER A 275 18.58 -5.50 8.85
CA SER A 275 19.36 -5.11 10.02
C SER A 275 19.79 -6.33 10.87
N ALA A 276 18.95 -7.36 10.97
CA ALA A 276 19.31 -8.61 11.64
C ALA A 276 20.45 -9.34 10.90
N LEU A 277 20.48 -9.28 9.57
CA LEU A 277 21.59 -9.84 8.79
C LEU A 277 22.89 -9.03 8.97
N LEU A 278 22.79 -7.69 9.00
CA LEU A 278 23.94 -6.80 9.26
C LEU A 278 24.51 -6.98 10.66
N GLU A 279 23.64 -7.18 11.67
CA GLU A 279 24.07 -7.48 13.03
C GLU A 279 24.92 -8.73 13.05
N TYR A 280 24.49 -9.80 12.40
CA TYR A 280 25.29 -11.01 12.29
C TYR A 280 26.63 -10.76 11.59
N ALA A 281 26.67 -9.98 10.51
CA ALA A 281 27.92 -9.64 9.83
C ALA A 281 28.89 -8.91 10.78
N ALA A 282 28.40 -7.98 11.61
CA ALA A 282 29.19 -7.28 12.62
C ALA A 282 29.72 -8.23 13.70
N VAL A 283 28.89 -9.12 14.23
CA VAL A 283 29.29 -10.13 15.23
C VAL A 283 30.35 -11.07 14.66
N ASN A 284 30.18 -11.54 13.42
CA ASN A 284 31.14 -12.42 12.75
C ASN A 284 32.48 -11.72 12.47
N PHE A 285 32.44 -10.44 12.06
CA PHE A 285 33.65 -9.64 11.86
C PHE A 285 34.45 -9.49 13.13
N ILE A 286 33.83 -9.14 14.25
CA ILE A 286 34.46 -9.02 15.56
C ILE A 286 35.05 -10.36 16.00
N ALA A 287 34.34 -11.46 15.81
CA ALA A 287 34.81 -12.80 16.15
C ALA A 287 36.00 -13.28 15.27
N ARG A 288 36.02 -12.90 13.98
CA ARG A 288 37.10 -13.25 13.04
C ARG A 288 38.40 -12.49 13.29
N GLN A 289 38.32 -11.20 13.57
CA GLN A 289 39.54 -10.40 13.87
C GLN A 289 40.38 -11.04 14.95
N HIS A 290 39.75 -11.63 15.95
CA HIS A 290 40.46 -12.35 16.99
C HIS A 290 41.18 -13.62 16.46
N LYS A 291 40.56 -14.40 15.58
CA LYS A 291 41.17 -15.60 15.00
C LYS A 291 42.40 -15.26 14.14
N GLU A 292 42.40 -14.16 13.45
CA GLU A 292 43.56 -13.70 12.66
C GLU A 292 44.71 -13.22 13.53
N LEU A 293 44.45 -12.50 14.61
CA LEU A 293 45.45 -12.07 15.57
C LEU A 293 46.20 -13.28 16.20
N LEU A 294 45.45 -14.34 16.50
CA LEU A 294 46.05 -15.63 16.99
C LEU A 294 46.88 -16.31 15.92
N ARG A 295 46.48 -16.28 14.64
CA ARG A 295 47.25 -16.85 13.53
C ARG A 295 48.56 -16.09 13.32
N PHE A 296 48.54 -14.75 13.39
CA PHE A 296 49.72 -13.91 13.31
C PHE A 296 50.72 -14.19 14.45
N GLN A 297 50.20 -14.38 15.66
CA GLN A 297 51.05 -14.68 16.82
C GLN A 297 51.66 -16.09 16.75
N ARG A 298 50.90 -17.11 16.29
CA ARG A 298 51.45 -18.46 16.06
C ARG A 298 52.57 -18.44 15.01
N ARG A 299 52.39 -17.73 13.89
CA ARG A 299 53.43 -17.55 12.87
C ARG A 299 54.66 -16.85 13.44
N ARG A 300 54.50 -15.81 14.26
CA ARG A 300 55.67 -15.17 14.95
C ARG A 300 56.36 -16.07 15.95
N ARG A 301 55.66 -16.98 16.64
CA ARG A 301 56.29 -17.96 17.52
C ARG A 301 57.10 -18.98 16.70
N HIS A 302 56.56 -19.54 15.63
CA HIS A 302 57.29 -20.46 14.77
C HIS A 302 58.55 -19.80 14.16
N LEU A 303 58.46 -18.57 13.68
CA LEU A 303 59.64 -17.84 13.17
C LEU A 303 60.71 -17.63 14.24
N LYS A 304 60.31 -17.36 15.49
CA LYS A 304 61.26 -17.23 16.60
C LYS A 304 61.86 -18.58 17.05
N GLU A 305 61.13 -19.67 16.96
CA GLU A 305 61.61 -21.03 17.22
C GLU A 305 62.56 -21.48 16.12
N ASP A 306 62.29 -21.13 14.85
CA ASP A 306 63.17 -21.41 13.73
C ASP A 306 64.49 -20.61 13.83
N GLU A 307 64.44 -19.31 14.16
CA GLU A 307 65.65 -18.50 14.42
C GLU A 307 66.45 -18.99 15.63
N ALA A 308 65.81 -19.48 16.69
CA ALA A 308 66.49 -20.08 17.85
C ALA A 308 67.02 -21.46 17.53
N GLY A 309 66.40 -22.20 16.60
CA GLY A 309 66.86 -23.47 16.08
C GLY A 309 68.13 -23.34 15.22
N GLU A 310 68.16 -22.34 14.31
CA GLU A 310 69.35 -22.08 13.49
C GLU A 310 70.56 -21.60 14.33
N GLY A 311 70.29 -20.75 15.35
CA GLY A 311 71.37 -20.39 16.30
C GLY A 311 71.96 -21.55 17.08
N ARG A 312 71.19 -22.58 17.42
CA ARG A 312 71.66 -23.78 18.03
C ARG A 312 72.42 -24.72 17.09
N PHE A 313 71.97 -24.78 15.82
CA PHE A 313 72.69 -25.59 14.79
C PHE A 313 73.99 -24.93 14.37
N SER A 314 74.07 -23.63 14.31
CA SER A 314 75.29 -22.89 14.02
C SER A 314 76.39 -23.07 15.11
N PHE A 315 76.01 -23.19 16.39
CA PHE A 315 76.90 -23.45 17.46
C PHE A 315 77.43 -24.92 17.52
N ALA A 316 76.65 -25.86 16.98
CA ALA A 316 77.03 -27.26 16.93
C ALA A 316 77.94 -27.61 15.73
N ALA A 317 77.95 -26.70 14.68
CA ALA A 317 78.78 -26.92 13.49
C ALA A 317 80.26 -26.46 13.62
N TYR A 318 80.57 -25.63 14.61
CA TYR A 318 81.96 -25.34 14.97
C TYR A 318 82.35 -26.20 16.12
N GLY A 319 82.90 -27.37 15.77
CA GLY A 319 83.46 -28.35 16.71
C GLY A 319 84.59 -27.79 17.53
N MET A 320 84.32 -27.38 18.75
CA MET A 320 85.35 -27.32 19.81
C MET A 320 84.84 -28.15 20.97
N GLY A 321 85.52 -29.24 21.15
CA GLY A 321 85.31 -30.18 22.20
C GLY A 321 85.48 -29.60 23.61
N PRO A 322 84.95 -30.31 24.63
CA PRO A 322 85.04 -29.87 26.02
C PRO A 322 86.42 -30.21 26.63
N ALA A 323 87.37 -29.30 26.45
CA ALA A 323 88.61 -29.39 27.21
C ALA A 323 89.15 -27.98 27.45
N CYS A 324 88.79 -27.43 28.54
CA CYS A 324 89.60 -26.59 29.40
C CYS A 324 88.71 -25.87 30.44
N LEU A 325 88.39 -26.63 31.46
CA LEU A 325 88.03 -26.09 32.74
C LEU A 325 89.20 -26.28 33.64
N GLN A 326 89.94 -25.23 33.94
CA GLN A 326 90.60 -24.97 35.23
C GLN A 326 91.62 -23.85 35.08
N ALA A 327 91.24 -22.71 35.58
CA ALA A 327 92.11 -21.76 36.30
C ALA A 327 91.30 -20.59 36.70
N LYS A 328 90.93 -20.52 37.90
CA LYS A 328 91.41 -19.72 39.01
C LYS A 328 91.49 -18.22 38.79
N ASP A 329 90.80 -17.58 39.67
CA ASP A 329 91.06 -16.28 40.31
C ASP A 329 90.91 -14.97 39.52
N GLY A 330 89.92 -14.23 39.95
CA GLY A 330 90.06 -12.82 40.33
C GLY A 330 90.18 -11.80 39.24
N MET A 331 89.13 -11.13 39.00
CA MET A 331 89.07 -9.63 39.05
C MET A 331 87.72 -9.13 38.62
N ALA A 332 87.11 -8.39 39.48
CA ALA A 332 85.93 -7.56 39.20
C ALA A 332 86.30 -6.46 38.25
N ILE A 333 85.62 -6.42 37.12
CA ILE A 333 85.52 -5.17 36.33
C ILE A 333 84.02 -4.79 36.23
N LYS A 334 83.73 -3.72 36.92
CA LYS A 334 82.51 -3.00 36.93
C LYS A 334 82.36 -2.29 35.56
N GLY A 335 81.62 -2.85 34.66
CA GLY A 335 81.26 -2.24 33.41
C GLY A 335 79.84 -1.74 33.50
N ASN A 336 79.68 -0.42 33.77
CA ASN A 336 78.52 0.31 33.67
C ASN A 336 78.19 0.45 32.16
N ASN A 337 77.05 -0.02 31.68
CA ASN A 337 76.55 0.43 30.46
C ASN A 337 75.03 0.42 30.47
N ASN A 338 74.51 1.63 30.50
CA ASN A 338 73.12 2.05 30.35
C ASN A 338 72.62 1.76 28.95
N ASN A 339 71.31 1.55 28.87
CA ASN A 339 70.41 1.75 27.73
C ASN A 339 70.50 0.74 26.58
N ALA A 340 69.73 -0.30 26.73
CA ALA A 340 68.99 -0.87 25.61
C ALA A 340 67.48 -0.78 25.93
N PRO A 341 66.64 -0.30 25.02
CA PRO A 341 65.21 -0.19 25.29
C PRO A 341 64.65 -1.62 25.33
N THR A 342 64.23 -2.05 26.49
CA THR A 342 63.43 -3.23 26.69
C THR A 342 62.14 -3.04 25.93
N SER A 343 62.08 -3.60 24.73
CA SER A 343 60.80 -3.79 24.05
C SER A 343 59.96 -4.73 24.91
N SER A 344 59.08 -4.13 25.68
CA SER A 344 58.11 -4.83 26.49
C SER A 344 57.23 -5.67 25.60
N ILE A 345 57.56 -6.96 25.51
CA ILE A 345 56.65 -7.95 24.95
C ILE A 345 55.41 -7.96 25.84
N PRO A 346 54.24 -7.67 25.33
CA PRO A 346 53.03 -7.70 26.14
C PRO A 346 52.88 -9.10 26.74
N PRO A 347 52.66 -9.24 28.05
CA PRO A 347 52.59 -10.52 28.70
C PRO A 347 51.46 -11.37 28.11
N GLU A 348 51.69 -12.67 28.06
CA GLU A 348 50.77 -13.69 27.49
C GLU A 348 49.34 -13.58 28.08
N LYS A 349 49.22 -13.08 29.29
CA LYS A 349 47.93 -12.69 29.94
C LYS A 349 47.13 -11.62 29.18
N SER A 350 47.76 -10.68 28.50
CA SER A 350 47.06 -9.64 27.77
C SER A 350 46.31 -10.14 26.53
N VAL A 351 46.74 -11.22 25.94
CA VAL A 351 46.14 -11.84 24.75
C VAL A 351 44.89 -12.64 25.10
N GLU A 352 44.93 -13.39 26.20
CA GLU A 352 43.74 -14.08 26.69
C GLU A 352 42.70 -13.12 27.23
N GLU A 353 43.10 -12.03 27.85
CA GLU A 353 42.19 -10.95 28.29
C GLU A 353 41.56 -10.26 27.11
N MET A 354 42.30 -9.92 26.05
CA MET A 354 41.71 -9.37 24.82
C MET A 354 40.77 -10.38 24.15
N ARG A 355 41.09 -11.66 24.13
CA ARG A 355 40.20 -12.72 23.63
C ARG A 355 38.87 -12.74 24.37
N LYS A 356 38.92 -12.76 25.70
CA LYS A 356 37.71 -12.75 26.54
C LYS A 356 36.90 -11.49 26.29
N LEU A 357 37.58 -10.35 26.07
CA LEU A 357 36.94 -9.08 25.83
C LEU A 357 36.22 -9.01 24.47
N PHE A 358 36.83 -9.52 23.38
CA PHE A 358 36.19 -9.59 22.05
C PHE A 358 35.00 -10.57 22.02
N ILE A 359 35.16 -11.77 22.60
CA ILE A 359 34.04 -12.73 22.69
C ILE A 359 32.93 -12.19 23.59
N SER A 360 33.28 -11.52 24.68
CA SER A 360 32.30 -10.87 25.56
C SER A 360 31.55 -9.76 24.85
N ARG A 361 32.22 -8.91 24.04
CA ARG A 361 31.57 -7.89 23.22
C ARG A 361 30.62 -8.48 22.18
N ALA A 362 31.04 -9.50 21.44
CA ALA A 362 30.19 -10.19 20.46
C ALA A 362 28.95 -10.80 21.12
N LYS A 363 29.12 -11.51 22.25
CA LYS A 363 27.99 -12.06 23.03
C LYS A 363 27.06 -10.95 23.56
N ARG A 364 27.62 -9.80 23.96
CA ARG A 364 26.84 -8.69 24.45
C ARG A 364 25.99 -8.06 23.36
N ILE A 365 26.50 -7.97 22.11
CA ILE A 365 25.74 -7.50 20.95
C ILE A 365 24.55 -8.43 20.71
N ASP A 366 24.78 -9.75 20.56
CA ASP A 366 23.70 -10.73 20.42
C ASP A 366 22.65 -10.62 21.55
N THR A 367 23.08 -10.45 22.82
CA THR A 367 22.18 -10.37 23.97
C THR A 367 21.36 -9.09 23.95
N VAL A 368 21.95 -7.96 23.57
CA VAL A 368 21.24 -6.69 23.42
C VAL A 368 20.26 -6.76 22.25
N SER A 369 20.68 -7.34 21.13
CA SER A 369 19.83 -7.46 19.92
C SER A 369 18.58 -8.32 20.18
N ARG A 370 18.68 -9.38 20.98
CA ARG A 370 17.52 -10.23 21.38
C ARG A 370 16.38 -9.43 22.02
N VAL A 371 16.69 -8.35 22.72
CA VAL A 371 15.71 -7.52 23.42
C VAL A 371 15.40 -6.25 22.62
N ALA A 372 16.41 -5.61 22.04
CA ALA A 372 16.27 -4.34 21.35
C ALA A 372 15.40 -4.46 20.07
N PHE A 373 15.63 -5.49 19.26
CA PHE A 373 14.86 -5.66 18.01
C PHE A 373 13.36 -5.85 18.25
N PRO A 374 12.90 -6.79 19.11
CA PRO A 374 11.48 -6.93 19.42
C PRO A 374 10.88 -5.68 20.04
N LEU A 375 11.61 -5.00 20.94
CA LEU A 375 11.11 -3.81 21.61
C LEU A 375 10.92 -2.65 20.64
N VAL A 376 11.89 -2.34 19.79
CA VAL A 376 11.80 -1.28 18.79
C VAL A 376 10.71 -1.58 17.76
N PHE A 377 10.58 -2.84 17.35
CA PHE A 377 9.53 -3.26 16.43
C PHE A 377 8.13 -3.16 17.08
N LEU A 378 8.00 -3.49 18.37
CA LEU A 378 6.75 -3.32 19.10
C LEU A 378 6.34 -1.84 19.18
N ILE A 379 7.29 -0.95 19.49
CA ILE A 379 7.05 0.50 19.51
C ILE A 379 6.59 0.97 18.12
N PHE A 380 7.28 0.55 17.05
CA PHE A 380 6.85 0.86 15.69
C PHE A 380 5.43 0.39 15.41
N ASN A 381 5.07 -0.85 15.79
CA ASN A 381 3.72 -1.39 15.60
C ASN A 381 2.66 -0.52 16.30
N ILE A 382 2.91 -0.15 17.57
CA ILE A 382 1.98 0.69 18.33
C ILE A 382 1.75 2.02 17.62
N PHE A 383 2.83 2.72 17.21
CA PHE A 383 2.73 3.99 16.50
C PHE A 383 2.04 3.84 15.14
N TYR A 384 2.41 2.83 14.36
CA TYR A 384 1.82 2.58 13.05
C TYR A 384 0.30 2.39 13.14
N TRP A 385 -0.17 1.49 14.00
CA TRP A 385 -1.60 1.20 14.12
C TRP A 385 -2.39 2.34 14.75
N ILE A 386 -1.83 3.07 15.71
CA ILE A 386 -2.49 4.23 16.31
C ILE A 386 -2.65 5.35 15.28
N ILE A 387 -1.58 5.71 14.56
CA ILE A 387 -1.61 6.79 13.57
C ILE A 387 -2.64 6.48 12.48
N TYR A 388 -2.57 5.30 11.87
CA TYR A 388 -3.49 4.96 10.78
C TYR A 388 -4.92 4.73 11.24
N LYS A 389 -5.15 4.28 12.49
CA LYS A 389 -6.49 4.22 13.07
C LYS A 389 -7.09 5.62 13.29
N ILE A 390 -6.28 6.57 13.75
CA ILE A 390 -6.72 7.97 13.93
C ILE A 390 -7.04 8.60 12.56
N ILE A 391 -6.15 8.46 11.58
CA ILE A 391 -6.37 8.99 10.22
C ILE A 391 -7.65 8.41 9.62
N ARG A 392 -7.86 7.10 9.72
CA ARG A 392 -9.09 6.43 9.26
C ARG A 392 -10.33 7.01 9.93
N SER A 393 -10.28 7.25 11.23
CA SER A 393 -11.40 7.86 11.97
C SER A 393 -11.68 9.29 11.48
N GLU A 394 -10.64 10.10 11.21
CA GLU A 394 -10.81 11.43 10.65
C GLU A 394 -11.38 11.41 9.24
N ASP A 395 -10.96 10.48 8.39
CA ASP A 395 -11.49 10.35 7.02
C ASP A 395 -12.98 9.96 7.03
N ILE A 396 -13.40 9.13 7.99
CA ILE A 396 -14.80 8.77 8.19
C ILE A 396 -15.64 9.97 8.63
N HIS A 397 -15.09 10.88 9.45
CA HIS A 397 -15.81 12.05 9.97
C HIS A 397 -15.79 13.26 9.04
N LYS A 398 -14.85 13.34 8.09
CA LYS A 398 -14.75 14.43 7.10
C LYS A 398 -15.66 14.23 5.88
N GLN A 399 -16.23 13.06 5.70
CA GLN A 399 -17.12 12.67 4.61
C GLN A 399 -18.58 12.71 5.04
#